data_01d239e273537fb058a2ecfa0b345263
#
_entry.id   01d239e273537fb058a2ecfa0b345263
#
_cell.length_a   1.000
_cell.length_b   1.000
_cell.length_c   1.000
_cell.angle_alpha   90.00
_cell.angle_beta   90.00
_cell.angle_gamma   90.00
#
_symmetry.space_group_name_H-M   'P 1'
#
loop_
_entity.id
_entity.type
_entity.pdbx_description
1 polymer ?
#
loop_
_entity_poly.entity_id
_entity_poly.type
_entity_poly.pdbx_seq_one_letter_code
_entity_poly.pdbx_strand_id
1 'polypeptide(L)'
;MTVVSIFPILMNIFLLARFKKDKPMKVDTMRRIDYYVGVPLCFLGSLCQKVAMLLIKRGKIAPRNVLFIELSEMGSAILVDPAMRKLQKEAGANLHFAIFKKNKPSLDLLGTIPRENIYTIREDSLPAFVLDALKFFYWTRKRKIDAVIDLELFSRFTALLTGFSGASYKVGFHAYYNEGLYRGNFLSHKVAYNPHIHIAKNFIALVNALLSPKVEIPYSKTMIADEEIHITKVKFSAAEKKIIRDIVHNCFDRFDHEKHKIILINPNASELLIQRRWPQANYVQLIKMILEKCARAIVLITGDPREREEAQRLKEQVRDERCVNFAGKVTFAQLPLLYSISEFMVTNDSGPPHFAAITDMPSFVIFGPETPALYGSLGKTTPIYAALACSPCVSAANHRKTACKDNVCLQVIKPSRVFEVIRPDLENINAES
;
A
#
# COMPACT_ATOMS: atom_id res chain seq x y z
N MET A 1 20.41 12.53 38.48
CA MET A 1 21.20 11.77 37.49
C MET A 1 21.00 12.40 36.13
N THR A 2 22.03 12.84 35.60
CA THR A 2 22.35 13.95 34.74
C THR A 2 21.93 13.81 33.28
N VAL A 3 21.37 14.87 32.71
CA VAL A 3 21.01 15.15 31.30
C VAL A 3 22.22 15.01 30.31
N VAL A 4 23.40 14.70 30.80
CA VAL A 4 24.69 14.77 30.08
C VAL A 4 24.97 13.54 29.21
N SER A 5 24.22 12.42 29.34
CA SER A 5 24.54 11.16 28.64
C SER A 5 23.80 10.93 27.29
N ILE A 6 22.87 11.78 26.93
CA ILE A 6 22.09 11.61 25.69
C ILE A 6 22.76 12.32 24.49
N PHE A 7 23.49 13.40 24.76
CA PHE A 7 24.17 14.20 23.72
C PHE A 7 25.23 13.44 22.93
N PRO A 8 26.10 12.58 23.55
CA PRO A 8 27.08 11.77 22.80
C PRO A 8 26.45 10.69 21.93
N ILE A 9 25.30 10.14 22.32
CA ILE A 9 24.58 9.12 21.54
C ILE A 9 23.93 9.76 20.31
N LEU A 10 23.31 10.92 20.47
CA LEU A 10 22.78 11.71 19.35
C LEU A 10 23.91 12.21 18.43
N MET A 11 25.04 12.62 18.98
CA MET A 11 26.19 13.09 18.22
C MET A 11 26.89 11.94 17.46
N ASN A 12 26.96 10.73 18.01
CA ASN A 12 27.44 9.54 17.30
C ASN A 12 26.47 9.09 16.21
N ILE A 13 25.16 9.25 16.39
CA ILE A 13 24.16 9.00 15.34
C ILE A 13 24.29 10.05 14.22
N PHE A 14 24.59 11.31 14.54
CA PHE A 14 24.92 12.35 13.56
C PHE A 14 26.24 12.10 12.81
N LEU A 15 27.26 11.53 13.48
CA LEU A 15 28.57 11.19 12.89
C LEU A 15 28.51 9.93 12.03
N LEU A 16 27.67 8.96 12.36
CA LEU A 16 27.38 7.80 11.50
C LEU A 16 26.58 8.18 10.25
N ALA A 17 25.96 9.35 10.21
CA ALA A 17 25.22 9.91 9.10
C ALA A 17 26.09 10.77 8.17
N ARG A 18 27.28 10.33 7.76
CA ARG A 18 27.94 10.81 6.53
C ARG A 18 27.14 10.29 5.33
N PHE A 19 25.89 10.74 5.21
CA PHE A 19 25.06 10.49 4.05
C PHE A 19 25.52 11.38 2.88
N LYS A 20 25.89 10.72 1.78
CA LYS A 20 26.00 11.40 0.47
C LYS A 20 24.64 12.06 0.18
N LYS A 21 24.68 13.34 -0.17
CA LYS A 21 23.54 14.27 -0.30
C LYS A 21 22.43 13.83 -1.29
N ASP A 22 22.63 12.80 -2.12
CA ASP A 22 21.84 12.54 -3.33
C ASP A 22 21.31 11.10 -3.50
N LYS A 23 21.18 10.31 -2.42
CA LYS A 23 20.55 8.99 -2.53
C LYS A 23 19.44 8.82 -1.49
N PRO A 24 18.25 8.32 -1.87
CA PRO A 24 17.17 8.04 -0.95
C PRO A 24 17.65 7.05 0.12
N MET A 25 17.15 7.23 1.34
CA MET A 25 17.57 6.44 2.49
C MET A 25 17.14 4.99 2.29
N LYS A 26 18.07 4.03 2.39
CA LYS A 26 17.75 2.60 2.27
C LYS A 26 16.82 2.16 3.42
N VAL A 27 15.86 1.32 3.12
CA VAL A 27 14.85 0.83 4.09
C VAL A 27 15.48 0.19 5.32
N ASP A 28 16.55 -0.59 5.17
CA ASP A 28 17.25 -1.18 6.32
C ASP A 28 17.91 -0.12 7.22
N THR A 29 18.35 0.98 6.63
CA THR A 29 18.86 2.13 7.42
C THR A 29 17.73 2.78 8.20
N MET A 30 16.57 3.00 7.58
CA MET A 30 15.38 3.51 8.26
C MET A 30 14.96 2.60 9.42
N ARG A 31 14.94 1.28 9.22
CA ARG A 31 14.61 0.29 10.25
C ARG A 31 15.60 0.32 11.42
N ARG A 32 16.90 0.49 11.14
CA ARG A 32 17.93 0.63 12.20
C ARG A 32 17.71 1.92 13.01
N ILE A 33 17.47 3.05 12.35
CA ILE A 33 17.17 4.32 13.02
C ILE A 33 15.90 4.18 13.85
N ASP A 34 14.83 3.61 13.30
CA ASP A 34 13.58 3.36 14.00
C ASP A 34 13.78 2.50 15.26
N TYR A 35 14.69 1.53 15.21
CA TYR A 35 15.02 0.69 16.36
C TYR A 35 15.84 1.45 17.41
N TYR A 36 17.03 1.94 17.05
CA TYR A 36 17.97 2.50 18.03
C TYR A 36 17.56 3.85 18.59
N VAL A 37 16.86 4.66 17.80
CA VAL A 37 16.37 5.98 18.22
C VAL A 37 14.91 5.90 18.66
N GLY A 38 14.08 5.16 17.96
CA GLY A 38 12.65 5.06 18.22
C GLY A 38 12.33 4.41 19.55
N VAL A 39 13.06 3.35 19.99
CA VAL A 39 12.81 2.67 21.26
C VAL A 39 13.00 3.63 22.46
N PRO A 40 14.15 4.31 22.61
CA PRO A 40 14.32 5.28 23.70
C PRO A 40 13.32 6.43 23.65
N LEU A 41 13.04 6.97 22.46
CA LEU A 41 12.09 8.08 22.31
C LEU A 41 10.65 7.65 22.65
N CYS A 42 10.23 6.45 22.26
CA CYS A 42 8.94 5.92 22.65
C CYS A 42 8.82 5.69 24.15
N PHE A 43 9.89 5.23 24.81
CA PHE A 43 9.90 5.06 26.27
C PHE A 43 9.76 6.41 26.99
N LEU A 44 10.64 7.38 26.68
CA LEU A 44 10.61 8.70 27.27
C LEU A 44 9.29 9.44 26.97
N GLY A 45 8.83 9.37 25.72
CA GLY A 45 7.56 9.97 25.33
C GLY A 45 6.37 9.39 26.07
N SER A 46 6.36 8.07 26.30
CA SER A 46 5.31 7.42 27.11
C SER A 46 5.31 7.90 28.56
N LEU A 47 6.49 8.10 29.12
CA LEU A 47 6.62 8.65 30.49
C LEU A 47 6.10 10.10 30.56
N CYS A 48 6.51 10.95 29.62
CA CYS A 48 6.02 12.33 29.52
C CYS A 48 4.49 12.38 29.35
N GLN A 49 3.92 11.46 28.55
CA GLN A 49 2.47 11.41 28.36
C GLN A 49 1.72 10.98 29.62
N LYS A 50 2.25 10.03 30.41
CA LYS A 50 1.67 9.66 31.69
C LYS A 50 1.62 10.85 32.64
N VAL A 51 2.71 11.63 32.73
CA VAL A 51 2.75 12.84 33.55
C VAL A 51 1.74 13.88 33.05
N ALA A 52 1.67 14.12 31.74
CA ALA A 52 0.72 15.07 31.16
C ALA A 52 -0.75 14.67 31.41
N MET A 53 -1.07 13.37 31.38
CA MET A 53 -2.42 12.88 31.68
C MET A 53 -2.84 13.10 33.14
N LEU A 54 -1.90 13.14 34.09
CA LEU A 54 -2.18 13.47 35.48
C LEU A 54 -2.54 14.94 35.65
N LEU A 55 -2.02 15.80 34.77
CA LEU A 55 -2.17 17.27 34.88
C LEU A 55 -3.33 17.82 34.04
N ILE A 56 -3.76 17.10 33.00
CA ILE A 56 -4.74 17.59 32.00
C ILE A 56 -5.95 16.66 32.00
N LYS A 57 -7.07 17.12 32.54
CA LYS A 57 -8.38 16.47 32.35
C LYS A 57 -8.89 16.77 30.94
N ARG A 58 -8.98 15.75 30.11
CA ARG A 58 -9.55 15.87 28.75
C ARG A 58 -11.05 15.59 28.81
N GLY A 59 -11.86 16.53 28.31
CA GLY A 59 -13.30 16.31 28.09
C GLY A 59 -13.52 15.29 26.96
N LYS A 60 -14.64 14.56 26.99
CA LYS A 60 -15.09 13.73 25.88
C LYS A 60 -15.63 14.64 24.77
N ILE A 61 -14.93 14.71 23.65
CA ILE A 61 -15.34 15.49 22.47
C ILE A 61 -15.56 14.46 21.35
N ALA A 62 -16.66 14.57 20.62
CA ALA A 62 -16.86 13.76 19.39
C ALA A 62 -15.75 14.09 18.39
N PRO A 63 -15.09 13.10 17.77
CA PRO A 63 -13.99 13.34 16.83
C PRO A 63 -14.52 14.03 15.57
N ARG A 64 -14.00 15.23 15.28
CA ARG A 64 -14.39 16.04 14.10
C ARG A 64 -13.31 16.08 13.04
N ASN A 65 -12.04 16.26 13.46
CA ASN A 65 -10.88 16.29 12.56
C ASN A 65 -10.02 15.06 12.83
N VAL A 66 -10.14 14.06 11.99
CA VAL A 66 -9.49 12.76 12.18
C VAL A 66 -8.35 12.59 11.19
N LEU A 67 -7.17 12.30 11.70
CA LEU A 67 -5.97 12.05 10.94
C LEU A 67 -5.66 10.56 10.85
N PHE A 68 -5.55 10.04 9.63
CA PHE A 68 -5.00 8.72 9.35
C PHE A 68 -3.49 8.83 9.10
N ILE A 69 -2.71 7.91 9.62
CA ILE A 69 -1.25 7.83 9.38
C ILE A 69 -0.92 6.47 8.78
N GLU A 70 -0.49 6.48 7.50
CA GLU A 70 0.10 5.35 6.77
C GLU A 70 1.19 5.89 5.87
N LEU A 71 2.45 5.62 6.17
CA LEU A 71 3.57 6.25 5.48
C LEU A 71 4.10 5.41 4.32
N SER A 72 4.14 4.11 4.52
CA SER A 72 5.09 3.25 3.79
C SER A 72 4.55 2.62 2.52
N GLU A 73 3.24 2.45 2.36
CA GLU A 73 2.68 1.63 1.29
C GLU A 73 1.56 2.31 0.49
N MET A 74 1.73 2.38 -0.84
CA MET A 74 0.71 2.92 -1.74
C MET A 74 -0.55 2.03 -1.81
N GLY A 75 -0.37 0.71 -1.78
CA GLY A 75 -1.49 -0.24 -1.80
C GLY A 75 -2.34 -0.16 -0.54
N SER A 76 -1.73 -0.03 0.64
CA SER A 76 -2.44 0.15 1.91
C SER A 76 -3.29 1.42 1.94
N ALA A 77 -2.83 2.50 1.29
CA ALA A 77 -3.62 3.72 1.16
C ALA A 77 -4.94 3.50 0.38
N ILE A 78 -4.96 2.56 -0.57
CA ILE A 78 -6.20 2.14 -1.25
C ILE A 78 -7.06 1.28 -0.32
N LEU A 79 -6.45 0.34 0.39
CA LEU A 79 -7.16 -0.60 1.27
C LEU A 79 -7.79 0.06 2.50
N VAL A 80 -7.36 1.27 2.86
CA VAL A 80 -7.96 2.04 3.97
C VAL A 80 -9.20 2.85 3.55
N ASP A 81 -9.46 3.03 2.25
CA ASP A 81 -10.58 3.84 1.76
C ASP A 81 -11.95 3.46 2.35
N PRO A 82 -12.32 2.17 2.47
CA PRO A 82 -13.56 1.79 3.13
C PRO A 82 -13.67 2.30 4.57
N ALA A 83 -12.58 2.24 5.34
CA ALA A 83 -12.54 2.73 6.72
C ALA A 83 -12.68 4.26 6.78
N MET A 84 -12.03 4.98 5.85
CA MET A 84 -12.17 6.43 5.73
C MET A 84 -13.61 6.84 5.42
N ARG A 85 -14.24 6.21 4.44
CA ARG A 85 -15.64 6.48 4.06
C ARG A 85 -16.62 6.12 5.16
N LYS A 86 -16.41 5.01 5.87
CA LYS A 86 -17.22 4.64 7.04
C LYS A 86 -17.16 5.76 8.10
N LEU A 87 -15.97 6.23 8.44
CA LEU A 87 -15.81 7.29 9.43
C LEU A 87 -16.49 8.60 9.00
N GLN A 88 -16.34 8.96 7.73
CA GLN A 88 -17.00 10.15 7.16
C GLN A 88 -18.52 10.02 7.22
N LYS A 89 -19.06 8.86 6.85
CA LYS A 89 -20.51 8.59 6.84
C LYS A 89 -21.12 8.56 8.24
N GLU A 90 -20.47 7.91 9.21
CA GLU A 90 -21.03 7.68 10.54
C GLU A 90 -20.79 8.83 11.51
N ALA A 91 -19.66 9.55 11.39
CA ALA A 91 -19.31 10.63 12.30
C ALA A 91 -19.33 12.02 11.65
N GLY A 92 -19.53 12.14 10.33
CA GLY A 92 -19.39 13.41 9.62
C GLY A 92 -17.99 14.03 9.77
N ALA A 93 -16.97 13.20 10.00
CA ALA A 93 -15.63 13.64 10.31
C ALA A 93 -14.93 14.26 9.10
N ASN A 94 -14.20 15.34 9.34
CA ASN A 94 -13.27 15.92 8.38
C ASN A 94 -11.99 15.11 8.37
N LEU A 95 -11.68 14.47 7.25
CA LEU A 95 -10.58 13.53 7.14
C LEU A 95 -9.26 14.22 6.75
N HIS A 96 -8.19 13.78 7.39
CA HIS A 96 -6.83 14.17 7.11
C HIS A 96 -5.97 12.91 6.95
N PHE A 97 -4.86 13.02 6.21
CA PHE A 97 -3.94 11.90 6.01
C PHE A 97 -2.48 12.35 6.08
N ALA A 98 -1.63 11.54 6.70
CA ALA A 98 -0.18 11.73 6.67
C ALA A 98 0.47 10.54 5.93
N ILE A 99 1.27 10.83 4.91
CA ILE A 99 1.88 9.85 4.02
C ILE A 99 3.26 10.31 3.55
N PHE A 100 4.15 9.39 3.15
CA PHE A 100 5.36 9.78 2.45
C PHE A 100 5.06 10.43 1.10
N LYS A 101 5.83 11.46 0.76
CA LYS A 101 5.60 12.27 -0.44
C LYS A 101 5.49 11.43 -1.72
N LYS A 102 6.32 10.38 -1.85
CA LYS A 102 6.30 9.48 -3.01
C LYS A 102 5.01 8.67 -3.13
N ASN A 103 4.34 8.41 -2.00
CA ASN A 103 3.14 7.57 -1.95
C ASN A 103 1.83 8.38 -2.07
N LYS A 104 1.91 9.73 -1.98
CA LYS A 104 0.75 10.63 -2.09
C LYS A 104 -0.13 10.37 -3.32
N PRO A 105 0.41 10.03 -4.51
CA PRO A 105 -0.42 9.78 -5.69
C PRO A 105 -1.51 8.74 -5.48
N SER A 106 -1.34 7.75 -4.59
CA SER A 106 -2.38 6.76 -4.29
C SER A 106 -3.63 7.37 -3.66
N LEU A 107 -3.48 8.39 -2.81
CA LEU A 107 -4.61 9.13 -2.23
C LEU A 107 -5.27 10.05 -3.26
N ASP A 108 -4.47 10.62 -4.17
CA ASP A 108 -5.00 11.46 -5.25
C ASP A 108 -5.92 10.65 -6.20
N LEU A 109 -5.67 9.34 -6.39
CA LEU A 109 -6.54 8.44 -7.16
C LEU A 109 -7.91 8.23 -6.51
N LEU A 110 -7.95 8.14 -5.19
CA LEU A 110 -9.20 7.88 -4.45
C LEU A 110 -10.08 9.12 -4.36
N GLY A 111 -9.49 10.31 -4.25
CA GLY A 111 -10.21 11.57 -4.07
C GLY A 111 -11.05 11.67 -2.78
N THR A 112 -10.94 10.70 -1.87
CA THR A 112 -11.70 10.67 -0.61
C THR A 112 -11.25 11.76 0.35
N ILE A 113 -9.97 12.14 0.30
CA ILE A 113 -9.40 13.19 1.15
C ILE A 113 -9.05 14.40 0.29
N PRO A 114 -9.52 15.61 0.66
CA PRO A 114 -9.11 16.85 0.01
C PRO A 114 -7.59 17.03 0.03
N ARG A 115 -7.01 17.49 -1.09
CA ARG A 115 -5.54 17.61 -1.24
C ARG A 115 -4.89 18.46 -0.16
N GLU A 116 -5.57 19.50 0.31
CA GLU A 116 -5.12 20.39 1.40
C GLU A 116 -5.12 19.73 2.78
N ASN A 117 -5.79 18.58 2.93
CA ASN A 117 -5.82 17.78 4.15
C ASN A 117 -4.78 16.63 4.14
N ILE A 118 -3.98 16.52 3.08
CA ILE A 118 -2.91 15.53 2.98
C ILE A 118 -1.59 16.16 3.42
N TYR A 119 -1.01 15.64 4.50
CA TYR A 119 0.33 16.01 4.95
C TYR A 119 1.37 15.04 4.36
N THR A 120 2.41 15.57 3.74
CA THR A 120 3.45 14.73 3.14
C THR A 120 4.78 14.89 3.88
N ILE A 121 5.48 13.77 4.11
CA ILE A 121 6.81 13.72 4.70
C ILE A 121 7.79 13.29 3.62
N ARG A 122 8.86 14.05 3.43
CA ARG A 122 9.93 13.72 2.47
C ARG A 122 10.88 12.68 3.05
N GLU A 123 11.33 11.79 2.22
CA GLU A 123 12.30 10.73 2.56
C GLU A 123 13.62 10.86 1.79
N ASP A 124 13.77 11.97 1.06
CA ASP A 124 14.93 12.22 0.19
C ASP A 124 16.21 12.44 0.99
N SER A 125 16.10 13.05 2.16
CA SER A 125 17.22 13.31 3.06
C SER A 125 16.80 13.36 4.52
N LEU A 126 17.70 13.01 5.45
CA LEU A 126 17.43 13.04 6.87
C LEU A 126 17.05 14.45 7.40
N PRO A 127 17.71 15.56 6.98
CA PRO A 127 17.29 16.90 7.38
C PRO A 127 15.89 17.26 6.93
N ALA A 128 15.52 16.93 5.68
CA ALA A 128 14.16 17.17 5.17
C ALA A 128 13.12 16.34 5.94
N PHE A 129 13.42 15.09 6.22
CA PHE A 129 12.59 14.19 7.03
C PHE A 129 12.34 14.76 8.44
N VAL A 130 13.39 15.17 9.14
CA VAL A 130 13.28 15.74 10.49
C VAL A 130 12.50 17.05 10.46
N LEU A 131 12.78 17.94 9.50
CA LEU A 131 12.06 19.19 9.35
C LEU A 131 10.57 18.98 9.11
N ASP A 132 10.21 18.03 8.23
CA ASP A 132 8.81 17.71 7.95
C ASP A 132 8.14 17.06 9.18
N ALA A 133 8.86 16.23 9.95
CA ALA A 133 8.36 15.67 11.21
C ALA A 133 8.07 16.77 12.25
N LEU A 134 8.93 17.79 12.36
CA LEU A 134 8.68 18.93 13.25
C LEU A 134 7.50 19.80 12.78
N LYS A 135 7.43 20.07 11.48
CA LYS A 135 6.30 20.79 10.87
C LYS A 135 4.98 20.04 11.02
N PHE A 136 4.99 18.70 11.04
CA PHE A 136 3.81 17.88 11.28
C PHE A 136 3.13 18.23 12.61
N PHE A 137 3.88 18.42 13.70
CA PHE A 137 3.30 18.77 14.98
C PHE A 137 2.66 20.17 15.03
N TYR A 138 3.22 21.12 14.27
CA TYR A 138 2.57 22.42 14.08
C TYR A 138 1.30 22.27 13.23
N TRP A 139 1.36 21.51 12.14
CA TRP A 139 0.25 21.30 11.24
C TRP A 139 -0.95 20.60 11.91
N THR A 140 -0.71 19.57 12.73
CA THR A 140 -1.79 18.89 13.48
C THR A 140 -2.52 19.84 14.42
N ARG A 141 -1.81 20.75 15.08
CA ARG A 141 -2.40 21.77 15.96
C ARG A 141 -3.17 22.82 15.17
N LYS A 142 -2.60 23.30 14.06
CA LYS A 142 -3.26 24.27 13.18
C LYS A 142 -4.57 23.70 12.58
N ARG A 143 -4.56 22.42 12.21
CA ARG A 143 -5.74 21.70 11.68
C ARG A 143 -6.68 21.23 12.79
N LYS A 144 -6.36 21.48 14.06
CA LYS A 144 -7.15 21.09 15.23
C LYS A 144 -7.47 19.58 15.20
N ILE A 145 -6.47 18.75 14.89
CA ILE A 145 -6.65 17.28 14.86
C ILE A 145 -7.00 16.83 16.28
N ASP A 146 -8.17 16.22 16.42
CA ASP A 146 -8.70 15.73 17.71
C ASP A 146 -8.60 14.21 17.86
N ALA A 147 -8.50 13.48 16.74
CA ALA A 147 -8.28 12.05 16.72
C ALA A 147 -7.20 11.66 15.72
N VAL A 148 -6.40 10.66 16.04
CA VAL A 148 -5.42 10.02 15.14
C VAL A 148 -5.68 8.53 15.09
N ILE A 149 -5.71 7.97 13.89
CA ILE A 149 -5.74 6.54 13.60
C ILE A 149 -4.40 6.16 12.96
N ASP A 150 -3.55 5.47 13.73
CA ASP A 150 -2.26 4.96 13.29
C ASP A 150 -2.45 3.57 12.68
N LEU A 151 -2.32 3.47 11.37
CA LEU A 151 -2.53 2.25 10.59
C LEU A 151 -1.30 1.33 10.57
N GLU A 152 -0.14 1.87 10.96
CA GLU A 152 1.13 1.17 10.91
C GLU A 152 1.33 0.21 12.08
N LEU A 153 1.86 -0.97 11.77
CA LEU A 153 2.19 -2.01 12.76
C LEU A 153 3.65 -1.96 13.23
N PHE A 154 4.54 -1.43 12.41
CA PHE A 154 5.99 -1.63 12.58
C PHE A 154 6.81 -0.37 12.78
N SER A 155 6.20 0.80 12.76
CA SER A 155 6.91 2.06 12.81
C SER A 155 6.80 2.70 14.19
N ARG A 156 7.92 2.89 14.86
CA ARG A 156 8.01 3.71 16.08
C ARG A 156 7.88 5.18 15.73
N PHE A 157 8.31 5.54 14.53
CA PHE A 157 8.17 6.91 14.05
C PHE A 157 6.71 7.34 13.98
N THR A 158 5.80 6.50 13.44
CA THR A 158 4.37 6.83 13.43
C THR A 158 3.76 6.82 14.82
N ALA A 159 4.24 5.95 15.71
CA ALA A 159 3.83 5.99 17.12
C ALA A 159 4.21 7.30 17.80
N LEU A 160 5.39 7.88 17.51
CA LEU A 160 5.81 9.19 18.00
C LEU A 160 4.97 10.32 17.39
N LEU A 161 4.71 10.27 16.07
CA LEU A 161 3.81 11.22 15.41
C LEU A 161 2.43 11.21 16.07
N THR A 162 1.87 10.02 16.29
CA THR A 162 0.59 9.81 16.99
C THR A 162 0.65 10.32 18.43
N GLY A 163 1.69 9.94 19.15
CA GLY A 163 1.89 10.31 20.56
C GLY A 163 1.90 11.82 20.78
N PHE A 164 2.64 12.54 19.95
CA PHE A 164 2.86 13.98 20.08
C PHE A 164 1.98 14.86 19.19
N SER A 165 1.02 14.28 18.45
CA SER A 165 0.08 14.99 17.55
C SER A 165 -0.74 16.08 18.26
N GLY A 166 -0.93 15.97 19.57
CA GLY A 166 -1.86 16.82 20.35
C GLY A 166 -3.28 16.29 20.39
N ALA A 167 -3.61 15.26 19.62
CA ALA A 167 -4.94 14.67 19.56
C ALA A 167 -5.37 14.05 20.90
N SER A 168 -6.67 14.16 21.19
CA SER A 168 -7.29 13.59 22.40
C SER A 168 -7.48 12.08 22.26
N TYR A 169 -7.86 11.62 21.06
CA TYR A 169 -8.05 10.21 20.76
C TYR A 169 -6.89 9.71 19.89
N LYS A 170 -6.33 8.58 20.26
CA LYS A 170 -5.21 7.94 19.57
C LYS A 170 -5.50 6.47 19.46
N VAL A 171 -5.85 6.04 18.25
CA VAL A 171 -6.24 4.67 17.95
C VAL A 171 -5.11 4.01 17.17
N GLY A 172 -4.84 2.75 17.43
CA GLY A 172 -3.84 1.98 16.69
C GLY A 172 -3.74 0.54 17.15
N PHE A 173 -2.97 -0.24 16.43
CA PHE A 173 -2.74 -1.63 16.76
C PHE A 173 -1.82 -1.78 17.98
N HIS A 174 -2.16 -2.75 18.83
CA HIS A 174 -1.42 -3.06 20.06
C HIS A 174 -1.21 -4.57 20.18
N ALA A 175 0.00 -4.95 20.55
CA ALA A 175 0.40 -6.36 20.58
C ALA A 175 -0.24 -7.15 21.72
N TYR A 176 -0.71 -6.52 22.79
CA TYR A 176 -1.19 -7.16 24.01
C TYR A 176 -0.20 -8.21 24.53
N TYR A 177 -0.53 -9.51 24.41
CA TYR A 177 0.31 -10.64 24.80
C TYR A 177 1.04 -11.29 23.63
N ASN A 178 0.80 -10.82 22.39
CA ASN A 178 1.50 -11.29 21.21
C ASN A 178 2.89 -10.68 21.12
N GLU A 179 3.81 -11.40 20.52
CA GLU A 179 5.08 -10.79 20.12
C GLU A 179 4.84 -9.63 19.17
N GLY A 180 5.53 -8.55 19.38
CA GLY A 180 5.36 -7.37 18.56
C GLY A 180 6.39 -6.28 18.87
N LEU A 181 6.33 -5.25 18.05
CA LEU A 181 7.24 -4.13 18.18
C LEU A 181 6.85 -3.26 19.38
N TYR A 182 7.81 -2.97 20.28
CA TYR A 182 7.61 -1.94 21.29
C TYR A 182 7.48 -0.57 20.61
N ARG A 183 6.33 0.07 20.77
CA ARG A 183 5.94 1.36 20.16
C ARG A 183 5.54 2.43 21.20
N GLY A 184 5.90 2.21 22.46
CA GLY A 184 5.48 3.07 23.58
C GLY A 184 4.02 2.82 24.00
N ASN A 185 3.52 3.67 24.90
CA ASN A 185 2.16 3.60 25.42
C ASN A 185 1.39 4.89 25.12
N PHE A 186 1.25 5.23 23.84
CA PHE A 186 0.62 6.47 23.38
C PHE A 186 -0.89 6.34 23.12
N LEU A 187 -1.37 5.12 22.87
CA LEU A 187 -2.72 4.87 22.40
C LEU A 187 -3.75 5.00 23.53
N SER A 188 -4.83 5.71 23.26
CA SER A 188 -6.04 5.73 24.10
C SER A 188 -6.97 4.55 23.77
N HIS A 189 -6.96 4.09 22.53
CA HIS A 189 -7.74 2.97 22.02
C HIS A 189 -6.79 1.95 21.39
N LYS A 190 -6.65 0.81 22.07
CA LYS A 190 -5.72 -0.26 21.71
C LYS A 190 -6.46 -1.38 21.00
N VAL A 191 -6.23 -1.57 19.71
CA VAL A 191 -6.89 -2.60 18.90
C VAL A 191 -5.96 -3.77 18.69
N ALA A 192 -6.43 -4.99 18.90
CA ALA A 192 -5.69 -6.18 18.53
C ALA A 192 -5.67 -6.31 17.01
N TYR A 193 -4.46 -6.50 16.44
CA TYR A 193 -4.33 -6.85 15.04
C TYR A 193 -4.73 -8.30 14.80
N ASN A 194 -5.62 -8.54 13.85
CA ASN A 194 -6.05 -9.88 13.48
C ASN A 194 -5.42 -10.30 12.13
N PRO A 195 -4.43 -11.19 12.11
CA PRO A 195 -3.77 -11.65 10.89
C PRO A 195 -4.61 -12.62 10.05
N HIS A 196 -5.78 -13.04 10.54
CA HIS A 196 -6.66 -14.04 9.90
C HIS A 196 -7.82 -13.41 9.12
N ILE A 197 -7.96 -12.08 9.13
CA ILE A 197 -8.97 -11.35 8.36
C ILE A 197 -8.28 -10.35 7.43
N HIS A 198 -9.00 -9.92 6.40
CA HIS A 198 -8.50 -8.95 5.45
C HIS A 198 -8.05 -7.65 6.13
N ILE A 199 -6.93 -7.04 5.65
CA ILE A 199 -6.36 -5.84 6.26
C ILE A 199 -7.34 -4.65 6.26
N ALA A 200 -8.19 -4.52 5.24
CA ALA A 200 -9.22 -3.49 5.21
C ALA A 200 -10.24 -3.64 6.37
N LYS A 201 -10.57 -4.86 6.78
CA LYS A 201 -11.39 -5.11 7.98
C LYS A 201 -10.64 -4.71 9.26
N ASN A 202 -9.33 -4.95 9.33
CA ASN A 202 -8.51 -4.46 10.44
C ASN A 202 -8.54 -2.92 10.51
N PHE A 203 -8.52 -2.21 9.38
CA PHE A 203 -8.63 -0.75 9.35
C PHE A 203 -10.02 -0.27 9.78
N ILE A 204 -11.09 -0.97 9.39
CA ILE A 204 -12.46 -0.69 9.88
C ILE A 204 -12.53 -0.92 11.40
N ALA A 205 -11.87 -1.96 11.93
CA ALA A 205 -11.82 -2.20 13.37
C ALA A 205 -11.23 -1.03 14.16
N LEU A 206 -10.23 -0.32 13.60
CA LEU A 206 -9.70 0.91 14.20
C LEU A 206 -10.74 2.03 14.23
N VAL A 207 -11.52 2.19 13.16
CA VAL A 207 -12.62 3.18 13.10
C VAL A 207 -13.70 2.82 14.10
N ASN A 208 -14.13 1.56 14.15
CA ASN A 208 -15.14 1.11 15.10
C ASN A 208 -14.69 1.34 16.56
N ALA A 209 -13.40 1.15 16.85
CA ALA A 209 -12.84 1.46 18.17
C ALA A 209 -12.89 2.96 18.51
N LEU A 210 -12.65 3.84 17.53
CA LEU A 210 -12.77 5.29 17.71
C LEU A 210 -14.21 5.71 17.99
N LEU A 211 -15.17 5.09 17.30
CA LEU A 211 -16.60 5.43 17.39
C LEU A 211 -17.30 4.75 18.57
N SER A 212 -16.68 3.77 19.22
CA SER A 212 -17.27 3.04 20.33
C SER A 212 -17.53 3.96 21.53
N PRO A 213 -18.76 3.94 22.10
CA PRO A 213 -19.09 4.73 23.29
C PRO A 213 -18.40 4.21 24.56
N LYS A 214 -17.91 2.98 24.52
CA LYS A 214 -17.25 2.31 25.67
C LYS A 214 -15.84 1.89 25.29
N VAL A 215 -14.94 1.97 26.26
CA VAL A 215 -13.60 1.39 26.14
C VAL A 215 -13.70 -0.12 26.30
N GLU A 216 -13.40 -0.87 25.27
CA GLU A 216 -13.38 -2.33 25.25
C GLU A 216 -11.95 -2.85 25.13
N ILE A 217 -11.69 -4.06 25.62
CA ILE A 217 -10.39 -4.72 25.54
C ILE A 217 -10.58 -6.17 25.06
N PRO A 218 -9.92 -6.61 23.98
CA PRO A 218 -9.35 -5.79 22.92
C PRO A 218 -10.46 -5.04 22.16
N TYR A 219 -10.19 -3.85 21.68
CA TYR A 219 -11.19 -3.05 20.98
C TYR A 219 -11.76 -3.75 19.75
N SER A 220 -12.98 -3.27 19.36
CA SER A 220 -13.67 -3.71 18.15
C SER A 220 -14.16 -5.15 18.20
N LYS A 221 -15.01 -5.43 19.16
CA LYS A 221 -15.77 -6.72 19.24
C LYS A 221 -16.99 -6.68 18.31
N THR A 222 -16.81 -6.17 17.09
CA THR A 222 -17.87 -6.01 16.09
C THR A 222 -17.63 -6.95 14.91
N MET A 223 -18.70 -7.48 14.35
CA MET A 223 -18.64 -8.14 13.06
C MET A 223 -18.41 -7.08 11.97
N ILE A 224 -17.54 -7.36 11.02
CA ILE A 224 -17.29 -6.53 9.86
C ILE A 224 -17.57 -7.37 8.62
N ALA A 225 -18.65 -7.04 7.93
CA ALA A 225 -19.09 -7.77 6.76
C ALA A 225 -18.17 -7.51 5.55
N ASP A 226 -18.21 -8.39 4.55
CA ASP A 226 -17.43 -8.21 3.31
C ASP A 226 -17.92 -7.00 2.51
N GLU A 227 -19.20 -6.67 2.64
CA GLU A 227 -19.84 -5.52 2.01
C GLU A 227 -19.30 -4.19 2.54
N GLU A 228 -18.71 -4.16 3.73
CA GLU A 228 -18.12 -2.94 4.31
C GLU A 228 -16.76 -2.58 3.71
N ILE A 229 -16.11 -3.51 3.00
CA ILE A 229 -14.76 -3.28 2.42
C ILE A 229 -14.81 -2.95 0.92
N HIS A 230 -15.88 -2.34 0.42
CA HIS A 230 -15.99 -1.94 -0.98
C HIS A 230 -15.24 -0.65 -1.29
N ILE A 231 -14.60 -0.62 -2.48
CA ILE A 231 -13.98 0.57 -3.05
C ILE A 231 -14.91 1.20 -4.08
N THR A 232 -15.03 2.52 -4.02
CA THR A 232 -15.81 3.28 -5.01
C THR A 232 -15.14 3.23 -6.37
N LYS A 233 -15.92 2.88 -7.40
CA LYS A 233 -15.46 2.82 -8.79
C LYS A 233 -15.45 4.20 -9.42
N VAL A 234 -14.40 4.47 -10.20
CA VAL A 234 -14.28 5.69 -11.01
C VAL A 234 -14.73 5.39 -12.43
N LYS A 235 -15.54 6.30 -13.00
CA LYS A 235 -15.97 6.24 -14.39
C LYS A 235 -15.24 7.30 -15.20
N PHE A 236 -14.86 6.98 -16.41
CA PHE A 236 -14.14 7.86 -17.32
C PHE A 236 -14.94 8.11 -18.60
N SER A 237 -14.87 9.34 -19.08
CA SER A 237 -15.46 9.75 -20.36
C SER A 237 -14.73 9.14 -21.56
N ALA A 238 -15.37 9.10 -22.72
CA ALA A 238 -14.74 8.66 -23.96
C ALA A 238 -13.52 9.51 -24.35
N ALA A 239 -13.56 10.82 -24.04
CA ALA A 239 -12.45 11.73 -24.31
C ALA A 239 -11.21 11.41 -23.45
N GLU A 240 -11.40 11.12 -22.18
CA GLU A 240 -10.30 10.70 -21.28
C GLU A 240 -9.70 9.36 -21.72
N LYS A 241 -10.53 8.38 -22.07
CA LYS A 241 -10.08 7.08 -22.59
C LYS A 241 -9.30 7.20 -23.89
N LYS A 242 -9.69 8.16 -24.75
CA LYS A 242 -8.97 8.44 -26.01
C LYS A 242 -7.51 8.81 -25.75
N ILE A 243 -7.20 9.58 -24.73
CA ILE A 243 -5.82 9.96 -24.38
C ILE A 243 -4.93 8.71 -24.25
N ILE A 244 -5.42 7.67 -23.57
CA ILE A 244 -4.64 6.44 -23.40
C ILE A 244 -4.57 5.63 -24.70
N ARG A 245 -5.66 5.58 -25.48
CA ARG A 245 -5.67 4.91 -26.79
C ARG A 245 -4.64 5.52 -27.73
N ASP A 246 -4.51 6.86 -27.74
CA ASP A 246 -3.50 7.57 -28.52
C ASP A 246 -2.07 7.23 -28.06
N ILE A 247 -1.83 7.08 -26.74
CA ILE A 247 -0.53 6.63 -26.21
C ILE A 247 -0.23 5.19 -26.64
N VAL A 248 -1.23 4.29 -26.62
CA VAL A 248 -1.07 2.91 -27.09
C VAL A 248 -0.76 2.88 -28.57
N HIS A 249 -1.48 3.66 -29.37
CA HIS A 249 -1.23 3.79 -30.82
C HIS A 249 0.19 4.28 -31.15
N ASN A 250 0.69 5.26 -30.38
CA ASN A 250 2.08 5.73 -30.52
C ASN A 250 3.15 4.67 -30.17
N CYS A 251 2.77 3.63 -29.44
CA CYS A 251 3.67 2.51 -29.07
C CYS A 251 3.50 1.30 -30.02
N PHE A 252 2.36 1.19 -30.67
CA PHE A 252 1.99 0.15 -31.62
C PHE A 252 1.09 0.79 -32.69
N ASP A 253 1.67 1.18 -33.82
CA ASP A 253 1.05 1.94 -34.91
C ASP A 253 -0.16 1.25 -35.58
N ARG A 254 -0.21 -0.09 -35.49
CA ARG A 254 -1.35 -0.90 -35.99
C ARG A 254 -2.48 -1.01 -34.97
N PHE A 255 -2.40 -0.32 -33.82
CA PHE A 255 -3.46 -0.39 -32.83
C PHE A 255 -4.75 0.20 -33.36
N ASP A 256 -5.79 -0.62 -33.35
CA ASP A 256 -7.17 -0.24 -33.65
C ASP A 256 -8.05 -0.71 -32.48
N HIS A 257 -8.65 0.23 -31.77
CA HIS A 257 -9.40 -0.04 -30.54
C HIS A 257 -10.74 -0.79 -30.77
N GLU A 258 -11.22 -0.87 -32.02
CA GLU A 258 -12.39 -1.67 -32.39
C GLU A 258 -12.01 -3.14 -32.58
N LYS A 259 -10.80 -3.39 -33.06
CA LYS A 259 -10.32 -4.75 -33.42
C LYS A 259 -9.47 -5.36 -32.31
N HIS A 260 -8.66 -4.53 -31.61
CA HIS A 260 -7.69 -5.04 -30.65
C HIS A 260 -8.17 -4.88 -29.21
N LYS A 261 -7.83 -5.87 -28.40
CA LYS A 261 -8.15 -5.96 -26.98
C LYS A 261 -6.85 -5.92 -26.16
N ILE A 262 -6.80 -5.02 -25.19
CA ILE A 262 -5.59 -4.76 -24.40
C ILE A 262 -5.55 -5.69 -23.18
N ILE A 263 -4.47 -6.46 -23.07
CA ILE A 263 -4.17 -7.29 -21.91
C ILE A 263 -2.92 -6.71 -21.22
N LEU A 264 -2.98 -6.53 -19.91
CA LEU A 264 -1.87 -5.98 -19.15
C LEU A 264 -1.07 -7.10 -18.47
N ILE A 265 0.23 -7.02 -18.57
CA ILE A 265 1.16 -7.85 -17.82
C ILE A 265 2.04 -6.93 -16.97
N ASN A 266 1.99 -7.09 -15.63
CA ASN A 266 2.91 -6.41 -14.74
C ASN A 266 3.79 -7.44 -14.02
N PRO A 267 5.02 -7.70 -14.52
CA PRO A 267 5.89 -8.75 -13.98
C PRO A 267 6.64 -8.33 -12.72
N ASN A 268 6.45 -7.10 -12.27
CA ASN A 268 7.26 -6.50 -11.24
C ASN A 268 6.65 -6.64 -9.83
N ALA A 269 7.49 -6.48 -8.83
CA ALA A 269 7.11 -6.28 -7.43
C ALA A 269 8.17 -5.40 -6.78
N SER A 270 7.81 -4.77 -5.66
CA SER A 270 8.71 -3.89 -4.91
C SER A 270 10.05 -4.58 -4.60
N GLU A 271 11.14 -3.82 -4.68
CA GLU A 271 12.48 -4.27 -4.27
C GLU A 271 12.57 -4.64 -2.79
N LEU A 272 11.60 -4.22 -1.98
CA LEU A 272 11.52 -4.57 -0.56
C LEU A 272 11.34 -6.07 -0.32
N LEU A 273 10.72 -6.77 -1.28
CA LEU A 273 10.44 -8.20 -1.21
C LEU A 273 10.44 -8.78 -2.63
N ILE A 274 11.63 -8.97 -3.17
CA ILE A 274 11.84 -9.55 -4.51
C ILE A 274 11.29 -10.97 -4.63
N GLN A 275 11.12 -11.65 -3.50
CA GLN A 275 10.50 -12.98 -3.40
C GLN A 275 9.04 -13.01 -3.85
N ARG A 276 8.40 -11.87 -4.11
CA ARG A 276 7.06 -11.79 -4.73
C ARG A 276 7.07 -11.88 -6.25
N ARG A 277 8.24 -11.86 -6.90
CA ARG A 277 8.32 -11.88 -8.36
C ARG A 277 8.22 -13.30 -8.90
N TRP A 278 7.20 -13.56 -9.72
CA TRP A 278 7.10 -14.77 -10.51
C TRP A 278 8.22 -14.81 -11.56
N PRO A 279 8.82 -15.98 -11.88
CA PRO A 279 9.92 -16.05 -12.82
C PRO A 279 9.62 -15.41 -14.18
N GLN A 280 10.53 -14.59 -14.72
CA GLN A 280 10.33 -13.89 -15.99
C GLN A 280 10.08 -14.83 -17.17
N ALA A 281 10.79 -15.98 -17.21
CA ALA A 281 10.57 -17.00 -18.22
C ALA A 281 9.12 -17.51 -18.26
N ASN A 282 8.46 -17.55 -17.12
CA ASN A 282 7.07 -17.94 -17.03
C ASN A 282 6.12 -16.88 -17.65
N TYR A 283 6.44 -15.57 -17.45
CA TYR A 283 5.70 -14.49 -18.12
C TYR A 283 5.87 -14.56 -19.64
N VAL A 284 7.09 -14.83 -20.13
CA VAL A 284 7.34 -15.00 -21.56
C VAL A 284 6.48 -16.13 -22.15
N GLN A 285 6.43 -17.28 -21.48
CA GLN A 285 5.60 -18.42 -21.92
C GLN A 285 4.10 -18.08 -21.87
N LEU A 286 3.63 -17.45 -20.79
CA LEU A 286 2.25 -17.05 -20.66
C LEU A 286 1.82 -16.08 -21.78
N ILE A 287 2.65 -15.06 -22.06
CA ILE A 287 2.36 -14.08 -23.12
C ILE A 287 2.27 -14.77 -24.49
N LYS A 288 3.18 -15.71 -24.80
CA LYS A 288 3.10 -16.50 -26.03
C LYS A 288 1.79 -17.28 -26.14
N MET A 289 1.40 -17.98 -25.06
CA MET A 289 0.13 -18.72 -25.03
C MET A 289 -1.10 -17.79 -25.25
N ILE A 290 -1.08 -16.58 -24.65
CA ILE A 290 -2.14 -15.59 -24.84
C ILE A 290 -2.22 -15.15 -26.32
N LEU A 291 -1.08 -14.78 -26.90
CA LEU A 291 -1.01 -14.26 -28.29
C LEU A 291 -1.32 -15.33 -29.33
N GLU A 292 -0.97 -16.60 -29.07
CA GLU A 292 -1.34 -17.74 -29.88
C GLU A 292 -2.85 -18.02 -29.86
N LYS A 293 -3.46 -17.90 -28.66
CA LYS A 293 -4.89 -18.22 -28.49
C LYS A 293 -5.80 -17.10 -28.94
N CYS A 294 -5.36 -15.82 -28.84
CA CYS A 294 -6.19 -14.67 -29.16
C CYS A 294 -5.50 -13.74 -30.18
N ALA A 295 -5.98 -13.76 -31.40
CA ALA A 295 -5.45 -12.94 -32.52
C ALA A 295 -5.68 -11.44 -32.28
N ARG A 296 -6.75 -11.08 -31.56
CA ARG A 296 -7.11 -9.68 -31.21
C ARG A 296 -6.32 -9.11 -30.02
N ALA A 297 -5.62 -9.95 -29.27
CA ALA A 297 -4.92 -9.52 -28.08
C ALA A 297 -3.67 -8.69 -28.42
N ILE A 298 -3.53 -7.57 -27.71
CA ILE A 298 -2.28 -6.82 -27.59
C ILE A 298 -1.88 -6.89 -26.13
N VAL A 299 -0.65 -7.32 -25.87
CA VAL A 299 -0.11 -7.44 -24.52
C VAL A 299 0.79 -6.24 -24.23
N LEU A 300 0.39 -5.42 -23.25
CA LEU A 300 1.20 -4.30 -22.76
C LEU A 300 1.95 -4.71 -21.48
N ILE A 301 3.28 -4.74 -21.55
CA ILE A 301 4.12 -4.96 -20.37
C ILE A 301 4.23 -3.62 -19.63
N THR A 302 3.56 -3.52 -18.50
CA THR A 302 3.50 -2.30 -17.67
C THR A 302 4.57 -2.30 -16.58
N GLY A 303 4.94 -1.10 -16.12
CA GLY A 303 5.92 -0.93 -15.06
C GLY A 303 6.30 0.53 -14.85
N ASP A 304 7.10 0.78 -13.81
CA ASP A 304 7.74 2.07 -13.54
C ASP A 304 8.77 2.40 -14.65
N PRO A 305 9.08 3.68 -14.94
CA PRO A 305 10.13 4.03 -15.92
C PRO A 305 11.48 3.34 -15.70
N ARG A 306 11.83 3.02 -14.46
CA ARG A 306 13.08 2.30 -14.12
C ARG A 306 13.06 0.83 -14.53
N GLU A 307 11.88 0.26 -14.76
CA GLU A 307 11.67 -1.14 -15.15
C GLU A 307 11.63 -1.33 -16.69
N ARG A 308 11.84 -0.25 -17.44
CA ARG A 308 11.74 -0.22 -18.91
C ARG A 308 12.71 -1.20 -19.58
N GLU A 309 13.92 -1.33 -19.08
CA GLU A 309 14.92 -2.24 -19.67
C GLU A 309 14.54 -3.72 -19.42
N GLU A 310 13.99 -4.03 -18.25
CA GLU A 310 13.50 -5.36 -17.91
C GLU A 310 12.31 -5.75 -18.78
N ALA A 311 11.34 -4.83 -18.94
CA ALA A 311 10.21 -4.99 -19.84
C ALA A 311 10.64 -5.16 -21.32
N GLN A 312 11.71 -4.49 -21.74
CA GLN A 312 12.26 -4.61 -23.09
C GLN A 312 12.86 -6.00 -23.32
N ARG A 313 13.66 -6.51 -22.39
CA ARG A 313 14.22 -7.87 -22.46
C ARG A 313 13.12 -8.93 -22.52
N LEU A 314 12.03 -8.74 -21.78
CA LEU A 314 10.89 -9.66 -21.80
C LEU A 314 10.19 -9.63 -23.18
N LYS A 315 9.92 -8.44 -23.73
CA LYS A 315 9.36 -8.27 -25.07
C LYS A 315 10.22 -9.00 -26.13
N GLU A 316 11.53 -8.82 -26.09
CA GLU A 316 12.47 -9.44 -27.05
C GLU A 316 12.44 -10.97 -27.00
N GLN A 317 12.23 -11.57 -25.83
CA GLN A 317 12.09 -13.02 -25.67
C GLN A 317 10.75 -13.56 -26.16
N VAL A 318 9.69 -12.75 -26.12
CA VAL A 318 8.37 -13.12 -26.65
C VAL A 318 8.41 -13.21 -28.17
N ARG A 319 9.07 -12.29 -28.88
CA ARG A 319 9.23 -12.23 -30.35
C ARG A 319 7.90 -12.13 -31.11
N ASP A 320 6.93 -11.41 -30.55
CA ASP A 320 5.67 -11.05 -31.20
C ASP A 320 5.50 -9.54 -31.13
N GLU A 321 5.19 -8.89 -32.25
CA GLU A 321 5.03 -7.42 -32.31
C GLU A 321 3.87 -6.90 -31.47
N ARG A 322 2.83 -7.74 -31.25
CA ARG A 322 1.68 -7.44 -30.38
C ARG A 322 2.06 -7.43 -28.89
N CYS A 323 3.27 -7.84 -28.53
CA CYS A 323 3.83 -7.66 -27.20
C CYS A 323 4.58 -6.32 -27.15
N VAL A 324 4.08 -5.37 -26.38
CA VAL A 324 4.56 -3.99 -26.37
C VAL A 324 5.16 -3.64 -25.00
N ASN A 325 6.38 -3.08 -25.02
CA ASN A 325 6.96 -2.49 -23.82
C ASN A 325 6.27 -1.16 -23.51
N PHE A 326 5.40 -1.15 -22.51
CA PHE A 326 4.61 -0.01 -22.08
C PHE A 326 5.08 0.59 -20.75
N ALA A 327 6.21 0.10 -20.20
CA ALA A 327 6.77 0.59 -18.94
C ALA A 327 7.12 2.09 -19.02
N GLY A 328 6.60 2.87 -18.09
CA GLY A 328 6.80 4.32 -18.01
C GLY A 328 6.12 5.14 -19.11
N LYS A 329 5.18 4.58 -19.85
CA LYS A 329 4.44 5.28 -20.91
C LYS A 329 3.26 6.09 -20.40
N VAL A 330 2.74 5.75 -19.23
CA VAL A 330 1.67 6.46 -18.55
C VAL A 330 2.13 6.94 -17.18
N THR A 331 1.59 8.05 -16.74
CA THR A 331 1.78 8.55 -15.38
C THR A 331 0.96 7.73 -14.40
N PHE A 332 1.27 7.83 -13.10
CA PHE A 332 0.50 7.16 -12.06
C PHE A 332 -0.99 7.56 -12.09
N ALA A 333 -1.28 8.84 -12.32
CA ALA A 333 -2.64 9.34 -12.43
C ALA A 333 -3.42 8.79 -13.64
N GLN A 334 -2.72 8.34 -14.68
CA GLN A 334 -3.32 7.75 -15.88
C GLN A 334 -3.53 6.22 -15.76
N LEU A 335 -3.00 5.57 -14.72
CA LEU A 335 -3.18 4.12 -14.56
C LEU A 335 -4.66 3.69 -14.53
N PRO A 336 -5.58 4.36 -13.81
CA PRO A 336 -6.98 3.97 -13.84
C PRO A 336 -7.63 4.10 -15.21
N LEU A 337 -7.20 5.09 -16.02
CA LEU A 337 -7.64 5.22 -17.40
C LEU A 337 -7.18 4.04 -18.26
N LEU A 338 -5.90 3.64 -18.13
CA LEU A 338 -5.37 2.45 -18.80
C LEU A 338 -6.15 1.20 -18.39
N TYR A 339 -6.41 1.02 -17.09
CA TYR A 339 -7.18 -0.11 -16.59
C TYR A 339 -8.61 -0.11 -17.14
N SER A 340 -9.24 1.07 -17.29
CA SER A 340 -10.61 1.20 -17.80
C SER A 340 -10.80 0.85 -19.28
N ILE A 341 -9.71 0.71 -20.04
CA ILE A 341 -9.72 0.30 -21.47
C ILE A 341 -9.07 -1.06 -21.70
N SER A 342 -8.66 -1.74 -20.63
CA SER A 342 -8.00 -3.04 -20.71
C SER A 342 -8.96 -4.15 -20.26
N GLU A 343 -8.84 -5.31 -20.88
CA GLU A 343 -9.71 -6.46 -20.62
C GLU A 343 -9.39 -7.08 -19.25
N PHE A 344 -8.12 -7.35 -18.98
CA PHE A 344 -7.64 -7.83 -17.68
C PHE A 344 -6.15 -7.59 -17.49
N MET A 345 -5.69 -7.85 -16.26
CA MET A 345 -4.28 -7.78 -15.90
C MET A 345 -3.82 -9.08 -15.23
N VAL A 346 -2.61 -9.58 -15.60
CA VAL A 346 -1.89 -10.59 -14.81
C VAL A 346 -0.68 -9.92 -14.15
N THR A 347 -0.55 -10.11 -12.85
CA THR A 347 0.49 -9.43 -12.06
C THR A 347 0.91 -10.25 -10.84
N ASN A 348 2.03 -9.90 -10.25
CA ASN A 348 2.40 -10.35 -8.91
C ASN A 348 1.57 -9.65 -7.82
N ASP A 349 1.62 -10.18 -6.60
CA ASP A 349 1.17 -9.49 -5.39
C ASP A 349 1.98 -8.21 -5.17
N SER A 350 1.42 -7.06 -5.59
CA SER A 350 2.06 -5.75 -5.64
C SER A 350 1.03 -4.61 -5.67
N GLY A 351 1.45 -3.37 -5.96
CA GLY A 351 0.56 -2.21 -6.02
C GLY A 351 -0.53 -2.24 -7.10
N PRO A 352 -0.24 -2.62 -8.36
CA PRO A 352 -1.17 -2.52 -9.49
C PRO A 352 -2.58 -3.08 -9.27
N PRO A 353 -2.80 -4.28 -8.70
CA PRO A 353 -4.15 -4.79 -8.49
C PRO A 353 -4.96 -3.95 -7.50
N HIS A 354 -4.30 -3.31 -6.52
CA HIS A 354 -4.98 -2.38 -5.62
C HIS A 354 -5.44 -1.12 -6.35
N PHE A 355 -4.60 -0.58 -7.27
CA PHE A 355 -4.99 0.57 -8.09
C PHE A 355 -6.06 0.21 -9.11
N ALA A 356 -6.05 -1.01 -9.65
CA ALA A 356 -7.11 -1.51 -10.53
C ALA A 356 -8.45 -1.67 -9.80
N ALA A 357 -8.43 -1.83 -8.47
CA ALA A 357 -9.64 -1.97 -7.67
C ALA A 357 -10.62 -0.80 -7.80
N ILE A 358 -10.17 0.40 -8.19
CA ILE A 358 -11.05 1.55 -8.43
C ILE A 358 -11.72 1.51 -9.82
N THR A 359 -11.43 0.49 -10.64
CA THR A 359 -12.06 0.23 -11.95
C THR A 359 -12.74 -1.13 -11.96
N ASP A 360 -13.38 -1.49 -13.06
CA ASP A 360 -14.02 -2.81 -13.22
C ASP A 360 -13.13 -3.86 -13.87
N MET A 361 -11.86 -3.53 -14.15
CA MET A 361 -10.92 -4.43 -14.81
C MET A 361 -10.62 -5.66 -13.93
N PRO A 362 -10.78 -6.89 -14.43
CA PRO A 362 -10.35 -8.10 -13.75
C PRO A 362 -8.82 -8.12 -13.55
N SER A 363 -8.38 -8.66 -12.43
CA SER A 363 -6.95 -8.81 -12.12
C SER A 363 -6.65 -10.21 -11.63
N PHE A 364 -5.71 -10.89 -12.26
CA PHE A 364 -5.20 -12.21 -11.89
C PHE A 364 -3.89 -12.02 -11.16
N VAL A 365 -3.89 -12.28 -9.85
CA VAL A 365 -2.77 -11.92 -8.98
C VAL A 365 -2.05 -13.16 -8.47
N ILE A 366 -0.77 -13.27 -8.80
CA ILE A 366 0.09 -14.40 -8.41
C ILE A 366 0.68 -14.12 -7.03
N PHE A 367 0.25 -14.92 -6.04
CA PHE A 367 0.72 -14.86 -4.67
C PHE A 367 1.79 -15.91 -4.38
N GLY A 368 2.80 -15.54 -3.63
CA GLY A 368 3.89 -16.40 -3.19
C GLY A 368 4.07 -16.37 -1.68
N PRO A 369 4.94 -15.49 -1.15
CA PRO A 369 5.29 -15.45 0.27
C PRO A 369 4.22 -14.81 1.17
N GLU A 370 3.23 -14.09 0.62
CA GLU A 370 2.10 -13.50 1.33
C GLU A 370 0.79 -14.22 0.97
N THR A 371 -0.30 -13.92 1.67
CA THR A 371 -1.60 -14.57 1.48
C THR A 371 -2.65 -13.61 0.92
N PRO A 372 -3.43 -14.04 -0.08
CA PRO A 372 -4.54 -13.23 -0.60
C PRO A 372 -5.63 -12.97 0.45
N ALA A 373 -5.79 -13.86 1.44
CA ALA A 373 -6.77 -13.67 2.51
C ALA A 373 -6.55 -12.39 3.32
N LEU A 374 -5.28 -11.97 3.49
CA LEU A 374 -4.92 -10.77 4.24
C LEU A 374 -4.75 -9.53 3.36
N TYR A 375 -4.09 -9.68 2.20
CA TYR A 375 -3.67 -8.58 1.35
C TYR A 375 -4.26 -8.61 -0.06
N GLY A 376 -5.31 -9.38 -0.31
CA GLY A 376 -6.00 -9.37 -1.60
C GLY A 376 -6.46 -7.97 -2.01
N SER A 377 -6.51 -7.70 -3.31
CA SER A 377 -7.13 -6.47 -3.80
C SER A 377 -8.64 -6.50 -3.60
N LEU A 378 -9.25 -5.34 -3.32
CA LEU A 378 -10.70 -5.18 -3.17
C LEU A 378 -11.45 -5.01 -4.51
N GLY A 379 -10.75 -5.18 -5.65
CA GLY A 379 -11.34 -5.17 -6.99
C GLY A 379 -11.84 -6.54 -7.44
N LYS A 380 -12.14 -6.66 -8.73
CA LYS A 380 -12.40 -7.95 -9.38
C LYS A 380 -11.09 -8.73 -9.47
N THR A 381 -10.73 -9.45 -8.42
CA THR A 381 -9.42 -10.12 -8.31
C THR A 381 -9.57 -11.61 -8.13
N THR A 382 -8.86 -12.36 -8.99
CA THR A 382 -8.70 -13.83 -8.87
C THR A 382 -7.29 -14.12 -8.39
N PRO A 383 -7.10 -14.60 -7.17
CA PRO A 383 -5.78 -14.97 -6.66
C PRO A 383 -5.32 -16.31 -7.23
N ILE A 384 -4.05 -16.37 -7.66
CA ILE A 384 -3.37 -17.60 -8.07
C ILE A 384 -2.30 -17.89 -7.01
N TYR A 385 -2.55 -18.90 -6.19
CA TYR A 385 -1.78 -19.17 -4.98
C TYR A 385 -1.51 -20.66 -4.83
N ALA A 386 -0.27 -21.04 -4.53
CA ALA A 386 0.11 -22.44 -4.37
C ALA A 386 -0.16 -22.98 -2.97
N ALA A 387 -0.25 -22.11 -1.96
CA ALA A 387 -0.54 -22.44 -0.56
C ALA A 387 0.37 -23.57 -0.01
N LEU A 388 1.68 -23.48 -0.24
CA LEU A 388 2.63 -24.44 0.33
C LEU A 388 2.63 -24.37 1.87
N ALA A 389 3.03 -25.43 2.55
CA ALA A 389 3.10 -25.47 4.00
C ALA A 389 3.96 -24.36 4.64
N CYS A 390 4.94 -23.82 3.89
CA CYS A 390 5.76 -22.69 4.31
C CYS A 390 5.19 -21.33 3.88
N SER A 391 4.04 -21.27 3.22
CA SER A 391 3.46 -20.02 2.71
C SER A 391 2.06 -19.80 3.33
N PRO A 392 1.80 -18.61 3.91
CA PRO A 392 2.63 -17.41 3.89
C PRO A 392 3.82 -17.49 4.87
N CYS A 393 5.02 -17.09 4.40
CA CYS A 393 6.22 -17.00 5.24
C CYS A 393 6.60 -15.54 5.56
N VAL A 394 5.88 -14.60 4.98
CA VAL A 394 6.02 -13.16 5.21
C VAL A 394 4.76 -12.64 5.86
N SER A 395 4.94 -11.91 6.94
CA SER A 395 3.83 -11.35 7.73
C SER A 395 4.25 -10.04 8.40
N ALA A 396 3.26 -9.41 9.00
CA ALA A 396 3.47 -8.29 9.87
C ALA A 396 4.44 -8.63 11.02
N ALA A 397 4.31 -9.79 11.66
CA ALA A 397 5.11 -10.18 12.83
C ALA A 397 6.61 -10.32 12.54
N ASN A 398 6.99 -10.70 11.32
CA ASN A 398 8.41 -10.84 10.94
C ASN A 398 8.94 -9.66 10.11
N HIS A 399 8.31 -8.50 10.18
CA HIS A 399 8.67 -7.29 9.43
C HIS A 399 8.77 -7.52 7.91
N ARG A 400 7.95 -8.44 7.38
CA ARG A 400 7.97 -8.87 5.97
C ARG A 400 9.34 -9.33 5.50
N LYS A 401 10.07 -10.05 6.35
CA LYS A 401 11.36 -10.67 6.00
C LYS A 401 11.19 -12.17 5.86
N THR A 402 11.92 -12.75 4.93
CA THR A 402 12.01 -14.19 4.77
C THR A 402 13.44 -14.61 4.56
N ALA A 403 13.80 -15.78 5.07
CA ALA A 403 15.09 -16.43 4.79
C ALA A 403 15.09 -17.20 3.46
N CYS A 404 13.94 -17.28 2.79
CA CYS A 404 13.76 -18.01 1.54
C CYS A 404 14.62 -17.40 0.42
N LYS A 405 15.34 -18.26 -0.32
CA LYS A 405 16.20 -17.86 -1.43
C LYS A 405 15.74 -18.39 -2.79
N ASP A 406 14.83 -19.36 -2.80
CA ASP A 406 14.46 -20.11 -3.99
C ASP A 406 13.00 -19.92 -4.44
N ASN A 407 12.13 -19.34 -3.63
CA ASN A 407 10.74 -19.00 -3.98
C ASN A 407 9.94 -20.16 -4.59
N VAL A 408 10.07 -21.38 -4.06
CA VAL A 408 9.38 -22.56 -4.60
C VAL A 408 7.88 -22.32 -4.73
N CYS A 409 7.27 -21.54 -3.82
CA CYS A 409 5.84 -21.18 -3.87
C CYS A 409 5.42 -20.48 -5.19
N LEU A 410 6.35 -19.77 -5.85
CA LEU A 410 6.10 -19.17 -7.17
C LEU A 410 6.55 -20.08 -8.31
N GLN A 411 7.60 -20.87 -8.12
CA GLN A 411 8.10 -21.78 -9.17
C GLN A 411 7.13 -22.91 -9.51
N VAL A 412 6.34 -23.37 -8.54
CA VAL A 412 5.33 -24.43 -8.75
C VAL A 412 4.09 -23.92 -9.48
N ILE A 413 3.89 -22.60 -9.55
CA ILE A 413 2.83 -22.00 -10.37
C ILE A 413 3.34 -21.93 -11.80
N LYS A 414 2.91 -22.90 -12.63
CA LYS A 414 3.32 -23.00 -14.02
C LYS A 414 2.50 -22.06 -14.92
N PRO A 415 3.06 -21.59 -16.06
CA PRO A 415 2.34 -20.76 -17.03
C PRO A 415 1.00 -21.37 -17.49
N SER A 416 0.97 -22.69 -17.69
CA SER A 416 -0.26 -23.42 -18.05
C SER A 416 -1.35 -23.27 -16.99
N ARG A 417 -1.02 -23.33 -15.70
CA ARG A 417 -1.99 -23.10 -14.61
C ARG A 417 -2.56 -21.68 -14.65
N VAL A 418 -1.71 -20.68 -14.86
CA VAL A 418 -2.16 -19.27 -14.96
C VAL A 418 -3.04 -19.12 -16.20
N PHE A 419 -2.62 -19.71 -17.32
CA PHE A 419 -3.37 -19.68 -18.58
C PHE A 419 -4.77 -20.29 -18.44
N GLU A 420 -4.89 -21.45 -17.78
CA GLU A 420 -6.20 -22.07 -17.52
C GLU A 420 -7.13 -21.16 -16.71
N VAL A 421 -6.59 -20.40 -15.75
CA VAL A 421 -7.40 -19.48 -14.94
C VAL A 421 -7.89 -18.28 -15.75
N ILE A 422 -7.09 -17.76 -16.70
CA ILE A 422 -7.48 -16.61 -17.55
C ILE A 422 -8.21 -17.02 -18.82
N ARG A 423 -8.28 -18.32 -19.13
CA ARG A 423 -8.87 -18.83 -20.39
C ARG A 423 -10.30 -18.35 -20.63
N PRO A 424 -11.22 -18.34 -19.64
CA PRO A 424 -12.59 -17.88 -19.88
C PRO A 424 -12.65 -16.43 -20.37
N ASP A 425 -11.78 -15.55 -19.83
CA ASP A 425 -11.73 -14.15 -20.27
C ASP A 425 -11.17 -14.02 -21.70
N LEU A 426 -10.19 -14.86 -22.08
CA LEU A 426 -9.69 -14.91 -23.46
C LEU A 426 -10.73 -15.45 -24.44
N GLU A 427 -11.53 -16.41 -24.06
CA GLU A 427 -12.61 -16.95 -24.88
C GLU A 427 -13.73 -15.92 -25.08
N ASN A 428 -14.06 -15.14 -24.05
CA ASN A 428 -15.01 -14.03 -24.17
C ASN A 428 -14.51 -12.96 -25.16
N ILE A 429 -13.22 -12.60 -25.13
CA ILE A 429 -12.61 -11.66 -26.07
C ILE A 429 -12.76 -12.15 -27.52
N ASN A 430 -12.61 -13.46 -27.77
CA ASN A 430 -12.75 -14.03 -29.09
C ASN A 430 -14.23 -14.14 -29.54
N ALA A 431 -15.18 -14.30 -28.62
CA ALA A 431 -16.61 -14.42 -28.91
C ALA A 431 -17.30 -13.09 -29.23
N GLU A 432 -16.73 -11.95 -28.80
CA GLU A 432 -17.21 -10.60 -29.11
C GLU A 432 -16.91 -10.13 -30.56
N SER A 433 -16.69 -11.06 -31.47
CA SER A 433 -16.37 -10.79 -32.90
C SER A 433 -17.61 -10.53 -33.76
#